data_79f9c2906ce72d37a2f81940ae8a589d
#
_entry.id   79f9c2906ce72d37a2f81940ae8a589d
#
_cell.length_a   1.000
_cell.length_b   1.000
_cell.length_c   1.000
_cell.angle_alpha   90.00
_cell.angle_beta   90.00
_cell.angle_gamma   90.00
#
_symmetry.space_group_name_H-M   'P 1'
#
loop_
_entity.id
_entity.type
_entity.pdbx_description
1 polymer ?
#
loop_
_entity_poly.entity_id
_entity_poly.type
_entity_poly.pdbx_seq_one_letter_code
_entity_poly.pdbx_strand_id
1 'polypeptide(L)'
;MNVSSAEFDLQVKAIDVRLTHHETLVACFVGLMRQVKSLSRRSSDTYGFDADGGDGWKIQMNGACAEQAFAKATNRHWDCSVDVFARPDFMPNIDVKSRPSHSAALIVRPDAHDDWKYVHVTGTPFSRHKIHGWIYGRDAKRSEWEGRPDPKRPLCFEVPSEALRSIEEVWENGR
;
A
#
# COMPACT_ATOMS: atom_id res chain seq x y z
N MET A 1 -5.73 -29.74 -37.07
CA MET A 1 -5.76 -28.28 -36.96
C MET A 1 -5.56 -27.94 -35.49
N ASN A 2 -4.31 -27.57 -35.11
CA ASN A 2 -3.98 -27.18 -33.76
C ASN A 2 -4.31 -25.70 -33.62
N VAL A 3 -5.30 -25.38 -32.80
CA VAL A 3 -5.57 -24.03 -32.35
C VAL A 3 -4.58 -23.77 -31.20
N SER A 4 -3.52 -23.03 -31.51
CA SER A 4 -2.61 -22.49 -30.51
C SER A 4 -3.38 -21.52 -29.61
N SER A 5 -3.58 -21.92 -28.36
CA SER A 5 -4.03 -21.04 -27.30
C SER A 5 -2.92 -20.02 -27.05
N ALA A 6 -3.03 -18.85 -27.67
CA ALA A 6 -2.28 -17.68 -27.24
C ALA A 6 -2.81 -17.32 -25.85
N GLU A 7 -2.16 -17.79 -24.80
CA GLU A 7 -2.28 -17.22 -23.48
C GLU A 7 -1.81 -15.76 -23.60
N PHE A 8 -2.77 -14.86 -23.56
CA PHE A 8 -2.53 -13.44 -23.42
C PHE A 8 -1.99 -13.25 -21.98
N ASP A 9 -0.67 -13.31 -21.88
CA ASP A 9 0.04 -12.97 -20.64
C ASP A 9 -0.12 -11.46 -20.42
N LEU A 10 -1.25 -11.08 -19.82
CA LEU A 10 -1.53 -9.72 -19.34
C LEU A 10 -0.64 -9.48 -18.12
N GLN A 11 0.67 -9.38 -18.35
CA GLN A 11 1.59 -8.91 -17.32
C GLN A 11 1.12 -7.52 -16.87
N VAL A 12 0.61 -7.45 -15.65
CA VAL A 12 0.21 -6.17 -15.02
C VAL A 12 1.41 -5.23 -15.06
N LYS A 13 1.34 -4.23 -15.94
CA LYS A 13 2.43 -3.26 -16.10
C LYS A 13 2.45 -2.32 -14.90
N ALA A 14 3.43 -2.51 -14.04
CA ALA A 14 3.63 -1.61 -12.92
C ALA A 14 3.94 -0.17 -13.40
N ILE A 15 3.44 0.83 -12.70
CA ILE A 15 3.62 2.24 -13.02
C ILE A 15 4.74 2.82 -12.16
N ASP A 16 5.77 3.39 -12.80
CA ASP A 16 6.83 4.13 -12.12
C ASP A 16 6.40 5.59 -11.91
N VAL A 17 6.51 6.06 -10.66
CA VAL A 17 6.16 7.41 -10.26
C VAL A 17 7.33 8.08 -9.55
N ARG A 18 7.66 9.28 -9.98
CA ARG A 18 8.63 10.12 -9.29
C ARG A 18 7.93 11.33 -8.69
N LEU A 19 8.03 11.46 -7.39
CA LEU A 19 7.59 12.67 -6.69
C LEU A 19 8.62 13.78 -6.89
N THR A 20 8.17 15.02 -7.02
CA THR A 20 9.03 16.20 -6.92
C THR A 20 9.53 16.36 -5.50
N HIS A 21 10.54 17.21 -5.29
CA HIS A 21 11.01 17.52 -3.93
C HIS A 21 9.89 18.10 -3.05
N HIS A 22 9.04 18.97 -3.60
CA HIS A 22 7.92 19.55 -2.85
C HIS A 22 6.88 18.50 -2.47
N GLU A 23 6.48 17.63 -3.40
CA GLU A 23 5.54 16.54 -3.11
C GLU A 23 6.11 15.61 -2.04
N THR A 24 7.40 15.26 -2.12
CA THR A 24 8.08 14.42 -1.13
C THR A 24 8.12 15.11 0.25
N LEU A 25 8.46 16.41 0.31
CA LEU A 25 8.50 17.15 1.57
C LEU A 25 7.12 17.23 2.22
N VAL A 26 6.06 17.51 1.44
CA VAL A 26 4.69 17.54 1.96
C VAL A 26 4.30 16.17 2.49
N ALA A 27 4.56 15.10 1.74
CA ALA A 27 4.26 13.74 2.17
C ALA A 27 5.04 13.34 3.44
N CYS A 28 6.33 13.64 3.51
CA CYS A 28 7.14 13.39 4.70
C CYS A 28 6.61 14.17 5.92
N PHE A 29 6.16 15.41 5.74
CA PHE A 29 5.57 16.20 6.82
C PHE A 29 4.26 15.57 7.34
N VAL A 30 3.40 15.09 6.45
CA VAL A 30 2.19 14.33 6.83
C VAL A 30 2.57 13.07 7.62
N GLY A 31 3.55 12.30 7.13
CA GLY A 31 4.07 11.13 7.84
C GLY A 31 4.63 11.46 9.23
N LEU A 32 5.36 12.58 9.35
CA LEU A 32 5.85 13.10 10.62
C LEU A 32 4.69 13.38 11.58
N MET A 33 3.65 14.08 11.12
CA MET A 33 2.48 14.42 11.94
C MET A 33 1.73 13.16 12.41
N ARG A 34 1.60 12.15 11.54
CA ARG A 34 1.01 10.84 11.88
C ARG A 34 1.79 10.17 13.01
N GLN A 35 3.13 10.15 12.92
CA GLN A 35 3.97 9.54 13.96
C GLN A 35 3.89 10.30 15.28
N VAL A 36 3.99 11.64 15.28
CA VAL A 36 3.83 12.46 16.49
C VAL A 36 2.48 12.16 17.17
N LYS A 37 1.41 12.06 16.38
CA LYS A 37 0.08 11.78 16.91
C LYS A 37 -0.06 10.36 17.44
N SER A 38 0.54 9.38 16.78
CA SER A 38 0.62 7.99 17.27
C SER A 38 1.33 7.93 18.64
N LEU A 39 2.48 8.56 18.77
CA LEU A 39 3.24 8.61 20.01
C LEU A 39 2.47 9.32 21.14
N SER A 40 1.79 10.44 20.82
CA SER A 40 1.03 11.20 21.82
C SER A 40 -0.15 10.42 22.41
N ARG A 41 -0.70 9.46 21.66
CA ARG A 41 -1.82 8.60 22.11
C ARG A 41 -1.38 7.42 22.95
N ARG A 42 -0.08 7.16 23.09
CA ARG A 42 0.46 5.95 23.72
C ARG A 42 -0.24 4.69 23.17
N SER A 43 -0.65 4.71 21.91
CA SER A 43 -1.24 3.52 21.30
C SER A 43 -0.17 2.46 21.26
N SER A 44 -0.35 1.41 22.07
CA SER A 44 0.46 0.20 21.97
C SER A 44 0.38 -0.27 20.52
N ASP A 45 1.52 -0.50 19.91
CA ASP A 45 1.57 -1.01 18.56
C ASP A 45 0.90 -2.38 18.49
N THR A 46 -0.28 -2.42 17.90
CA THR A 46 -1.11 -3.61 17.76
C THR A 46 -0.41 -4.70 16.94
N TYR A 47 0.72 -4.38 16.28
CA TYR A 47 1.34 -5.25 15.29
C TYR A 47 2.82 -5.56 15.54
N GLY A 48 3.31 -5.35 16.76
CA GLY A 48 4.67 -5.70 17.16
C GLY A 48 5.75 -4.78 16.59
N PHE A 49 5.39 -3.55 16.23
CA PHE A 49 6.33 -2.50 15.91
C PHE A 49 6.87 -1.86 17.19
N ASP A 50 8.16 -1.64 17.26
CA ASP A 50 8.73 -0.70 18.21
C ASP A 50 8.54 0.73 17.67
N ALA A 51 7.39 1.32 18.00
CA ALA A 51 7.05 2.68 17.58
C ALA A 51 8.06 3.70 18.10
N ASP A 52 8.70 3.42 19.23
CA ASP A 52 9.71 4.27 19.87
C ASP A 52 11.10 4.06 19.25
N GLY A 53 11.35 2.92 18.58
CA GLY A 53 12.65 2.52 18.05
C GLY A 53 13.07 3.16 16.72
N GLY A 54 12.43 4.21 16.25
CA GLY A 54 12.79 4.93 15.04
C GLY A 54 12.21 4.37 13.74
N ASP A 55 11.72 3.14 13.72
CA ASP A 55 11.08 2.56 12.52
C ASP A 55 9.69 3.15 12.26
N GLY A 56 8.99 3.58 13.28
CA GLY A 56 7.69 4.25 13.16
C GLY A 56 7.72 5.47 12.24
N TRP A 57 8.77 6.29 12.34
CA TRP A 57 8.97 7.46 11.48
C TRP A 57 9.10 7.09 10.02
N LYS A 58 9.93 6.09 9.72
CA LYS A 58 10.14 5.60 8.35
C LYS A 58 8.87 5.05 7.76
N ILE A 59 8.11 4.27 8.53
CA ILE A 59 6.87 3.65 8.09
C ILE A 59 5.84 4.72 7.74
N GLN A 60 5.64 5.71 8.61
CA GLN A 60 4.67 6.77 8.37
C GLN A 60 5.05 7.65 7.17
N MET A 61 6.34 7.99 7.02
CA MET A 61 6.81 8.74 5.85
C MET A 61 6.70 7.94 4.55
N ASN A 62 7.07 6.66 4.58
CA ASN A 62 6.92 5.77 3.40
C ASN A 62 5.46 5.64 3.00
N GLY A 63 4.55 5.46 3.97
CA GLY A 63 3.11 5.39 3.74
C GLY A 63 2.58 6.65 3.06
N ALA A 64 2.86 7.81 3.62
CA ALA A 64 2.42 9.09 3.07
C ALA A 64 2.99 9.36 1.66
N CYS A 65 4.26 9.02 1.41
CA CYS A 65 4.85 9.13 0.07
C CYS A 65 4.20 8.16 -0.93
N ALA A 66 3.83 6.96 -0.51
CA ALA A 66 3.13 5.99 -1.35
C ALA A 66 1.72 6.47 -1.72
N GLU A 67 0.97 7.03 -0.76
CA GLU A 67 -0.35 7.63 -1.01
C GLU A 67 -0.23 8.81 -1.99
N GLN A 68 0.74 9.70 -1.80
CA GLN A 68 1.00 10.82 -2.72
C GLN A 68 1.39 10.32 -4.13
N ALA A 69 2.20 9.25 -4.23
CA ALA A 69 2.58 8.66 -5.51
C ALA A 69 1.36 8.05 -6.22
N PHE A 70 0.48 7.37 -5.50
CA PHE A 70 -0.76 6.84 -6.02
C PHE A 70 -1.69 7.98 -6.50
N ALA A 71 -1.88 9.01 -5.70
CA ALA A 71 -2.68 10.19 -6.06
C ALA A 71 -2.18 10.83 -7.36
N LYS A 72 -0.87 11.01 -7.48
CA LYS A 72 -0.22 11.57 -8.67
C LYS A 72 -0.44 10.70 -9.91
N ALA A 73 -0.22 9.39 -9.80
CA ALA A 73 -0.37 8.45 -10.91
C ALA A 73 -1.80 8.37 -11.42
N THR A 74 -2.77 8.50 -10.53
CA THR A 74 -4.20 8.38 -10.85
C THR A 74 -4.91 9.73 -11.05
N ASN A 75 -4.15 10.83 -11.00
CA ASN A 75 -4.67 12.21 -11.07
C ASN A 75 -5.81 12.46 -10.06
N ARG A 76 -5.62 12.00 -8.83
CA ARG A 76 -6.59 12.17 -7.74
C ARG A 76 -6.08 13.12 -6.68
N HIS A 77 -7.02 13.75 -5.99
CA HIS A 77 -6.70 14.56 -4.83
C HIS A 77 -6.26 13.66 -3.66
N TRP A 78 -5.14 14.00 -3.04
CA TRP A 78 -4.73 13.44 -1.74
C TRP A 78 -5.07 14.43 -0.65
N ASP A 79 -5.86 14.01 0.33
CA ASP A 79 -6.38 14.88 1.39
C ASP A 79 -5.36 15.16 2.50
N CYS A 80 -4.16 14.60 2.42
CA CYS A 80 -3.09 14.74 3.43
C CYS A 80 -3.56 14.37 4.84
N SER A 81 -4.48 13.42 4.96
CA SER A 81 -5.13 13.13 6.23
C SER A 81 -4.15 12.61 7.28
N VAL A 82 -4.34 13.10 8.51
CA VAL A 82 -3.64 12.65 9.69
C VAL A 82 -4.67 12.05 10.63
N ASP A 83 -4.44 10.80 11.11
CA ASP A 83 -5.27 10.21 12.15
C ASP A 83 -6.63 9.66 11.71
N VAL A 84 -6.66 8.97 10.61
CA VAL A 84 -7.88 8.41 10.00
C VAL A 84 -7.78 6.89 9.90
N PHE A 85 -7.78 6.20 11.05
CA PHE A 85 -7.60 4.74 11.11
C PHE A 85 -8.80 3.90 10.67
N ALA A 86 -9.99 4.52 10.62
CA ALA A 86 -11.24 3.79 10.38
C ALA A 86 -11.80 3.97 8.95
N ARG A 87 -11.08 4.65 8.08
CA ARG A 87 -11.50 4.86 6.68
C ARG A 87 -10.36 4.57 5.70
N PRO A 88 -10.68 4.27 4.43
CA PRO A 88 -9.65 4.08 3.41
C PRO A 88 -8.91 5.39 3.10
N ASP A 89 -7.70 5.29 2.55
CA ASP A 89 -6.89 6.45 2.15
C ASP A 89 -7.55 7.26 1.02
N PHE A 90 -8.26 6.58 0.13
CA PHE A 90 -9.05 7.20 -0.95
C PHE A 90 -10.46 6.62 -0.97
N MET A 91 -11.43 7.50 -0.84
CA MET A 91 -12.85 7.11 -0.87
C MET A 91 -13.28 6.54 -2.22
N PRO A 92 -14.20 5.58 -2.27
CA PRO A 92 -14.91 5.01 -1.11
C PRO A 92 -14.17 3.87 -0.41
N ASN A 93 -13.20 3.20 -1.03
CA ASN A 93 -12.69 1.92 -0.55
C ASN A 93 -11.26 1.57 -0.99
N ILE A 94 -10.40 2.55 -1.23
CA ILE A 94 -9.01 2.29 -1.64
C ILE A 94 -8.05 2.59 -0.50
N ASP A 95 -7.22 1.61 -0.16
CA ASP A 95 -6.22 1.67 0.89
C ASP A 95 -4.83 1.35 0.31
N VAL A 96 -3.87 2.25 0.49
CA VAL A 96 -2.53 2.15 -0.10
C VAL A 96 -1.57 1.52 0.90
N LYS A 97 -0.94 0.43 0.49
CA LYS A 97 0.06 -0.28 1.29
C LYS A 97 1.46 -0.07 0.73
N SER A 98 2.33 0.48 1.56
CA SER A 98 3.71 0.79 1.19
C SER A 98 4.69 -0.29 1.62
N ARG A 99 5.67 -0.58 0.75
CA ARG A 99 6.84 -1.41 1.08
C ARG A 99 8.11 -0.71 0.57
N PRO A 100 9.23 -0.73 1.34
CA PRO A 100 10.44 -0.03 0.91
C PRO A 100 11.14 -0.71 -0.28
N SER A 101 11.11 -2.03 -0.38
CA SER A 101 11.75 -2.81 -1.45
C SER A 101 10.80 -3.10 -2.61
N HIS A 102 11.27 -2.93 -3.85
CA HIS A 102 10.49 -3.23 -5.05
C HIS A 102 10.21 -4.72 -5.26
N SER A 103 10.95 -5.60 -4.60
CA SER A 103 10.73 -7.06 -4.61
C SER A 103 9.84 -7.56 -3.48
N ALA A 104 9.38 -6.67 -2.58
CA ALA A 104 8.53 -7.07 -1.46
C ALA A 104 7.11 -7.36 -1.93
N ALA A 105 6.49 -8.39 -1.36
CA ALA A 105 5.07 -8.69 -1.56
C ALA A 105 4.17 -7.67 -0.86
N LEU A 106 2.94 -7.53 -1.33
CA LEU A 106 1.89 -6.79 -0.65
C LEU A 106 1.49 -7.53 0.62
N ILE A 107 1.49 -6.83 1.76
CA ILE A 107 1.00 -7.39 3.02
C ILE A 107 -0.45 -6.96 3.24
N VAL A 108 -1.33 -7.95 3.34
CA VAL A 108 -2.73 -7.77 3.74
C VAL A 108 -2.96 -8.50 5.05
N ARG A 109 -3.70 -7.90 5.97
CA ARG A 109 -3.95 -8.45 7.30
C ARG A 109 -5.22 -9.29 7.34
N PRO A 110 -5.35 -10.22 8.30
CA PRO A 110 -6.56 -11.01 8.44
C PRO A 110 -7.82 -10.17 8.73
N ASP A 111 -7.66 -9.06 9.46
CA ASP A 111 -8.72 -8.12 9.81
C ASP A 111 -8.99 -7.03 8.74
N ALA A 112 -8.29 -7.10 7.60
CA ALA A 112 -8.51 -6.19 6.48
C ALA A 112 -9.95 -6.29 5.94
N HIS A 113 -10.52 -5.15 5.55
CA HIS A 113 -11.88 -5.09 4.98
C HIS A 113 -11.96 -5.84 3.65
N ASP A 114 -12.91 -6.74 3.51
CA ASP A 114 -13.05 -7.60 2.33
C ASP A 114 -13.33 -6.84 1.03
N ASP A 115 -14.12 -5.75 1.12
CA ASP A 115 -14.54 -4.94 -0.02
C ASP A 115 -13.60 -3.76 -0.34
N TRP A 116 -12.52 -3.61 0.43
CA TRP A 116 -11.53 -2.60 0.13
C TRP A 116 -10.53 -3.09 -0.91
N LYS A 117 -10.06 -2.16 -1.72
CA LYS A 117 -9.01 -2.34 -2.72
C LYS A 117 -7.67 -1.96 -2.12
N TYR A 118 -6.81 -2.93 -1.91
CA TYR A 118 -5.46 -2.74 -1.37
C TYR A 118 -4.50 -2.52 -2.51
N VAL A 119 -3.99 -1.30 -2.63
CA VAL A 119 -3.03 -0.91 -3.67
C VAL A 119 -1.61 -1.13 -3.15
N HIS A 120 -0.79 -1.84 -3.93
CA HIS A 120 0.60 -2.10 -3.60
C HIS A 120 1.52 -1.06 -4.21
N VAL A 121 2.19 -0.27 -3.36
CA VAL A 121 3.18 0.72 -3.75
C VAL A 121 4.50 0.43 -3.05
N THR A 122 5.59 0.45 -3.81
CA THR A 122 6.94 0.25 -3.27
C THR A 122 7.81 1.47 -3.53
N GLY A 123 8.76 1.71 -2.63
CA GLY A 123 9.69 2.85 -2.69
C GLY A 123 9.87 3.51 -1.34
N THR A 124 10.78 4.48 -1.30
CA THR A 124 11.10 5.29 -0.11
C THR A 124 11.08 6.77 -0.49
N PRO A 125 11.04 7.73 0.46
CA PRO A 125 11.18 9.15 0.16
C PRO A 125 12.40 9.41 -0.73
N PHE A 126 12.22 10.28 -1.73
CA PHE A 126 13.25 10.63 -2.73
C PHE A 126 13.68 9.53 -3.71
N SER A 127 13.10 8.31 -3.60
CA SER A 127 13.28 7.26 -4.60
C SER A 127 12.17 7.30 -5.67
N ARG A 128 12.29 6.43 -6.69
CA ARG A 128 11.14 6.11 -7.53
C ARG A 128 10.17 5.25 -6.74
N HIS A 129 8.89 5.57 -6.86
CA HIS A 129 7.82 4.70 -6.39
C HIS A 129 7.34 3.84 -7.55
N LYS A 130 7.03 2.59 -7.25
CA LYS A 130 6.45 1.66 -8.22
C LYS A 130 5.08 1.21 -7.70
N ILE A 131 4.04 1.45 -8.49
CA ILE A 131 2.68 0.96 -8.21
C ILE A 131 2.52 -0.36 -8.96
N HIS A 132 2.41 -1.45 -8.23
CA HIS A 132 2.36 -2.79 -8.80
C HIS A 132 0.96 -3.19 -9.26
N GLY A 133 -0.08 -2.64 -8.64
CA GLY A 133 -1.47 -2.98 -8.89
C GLY A 133 -2.28 -3.01 -7.60
N TRP A 134 -3.44 -3.67 -7.64
CA TRP A 134 -4.35 -3.75 -6.51
C TRP A 134 -5.07 -5.10 -6.42
N ILE A 135 -5.63 -5.40 -5.25
CA ILE A 135 -6.44 -6.59 -4.99
C ILE A 135 -7.53 -6.26 -3.96
N TYR A 136 -8.69 -6.94 -4.04
CA TYR A 136 -9.68 -6.85 -2.95
C TYR A 136 -9.18 -7.58 -1.69
N GLY A 137 -9.58 -7.10 -0.51
CA GLY A 137 -9.23 -7.73 0.75
C GLY A 137 -9.65 -9.20 0.82
N ARG A 138 -10.87 -9.53 0.35
CA ARG A 138 -11.37 -10.91 0.28
C ARG A 138 -10.54 -11.81 -0.64
N ASP A 139 -10.05 -11.26 -1.76
CA ASP A 139 -9.26 -12.01 -2.74
C ASP A 139 -7.80 -12.22 -2.27
N ALA A 140 -7.33 -11.36 -1.37
CA ALA A 140 -5.99 -11.42 -0.79
C ALA A 140 -5.84 -12.47 0.33
N LYS A 141 -6.94 -12.87 0.97
CA LYS A 141 -6.95 -13.77 2.13
C LYS A 141 -6.96 -15.24 1.72
N ARG A 142 -6.00 -15.63 0.87
CA ARG A 142 -5.84 -17.02 0.42
C ARG A 142 -4.85 -17.77 1.30
N SER A 143 -5.15 -19.02 1.63
CA SER A 143 -4.28 -19.86 2.44
C SER A 143 -2.88 -20.04 1.87
N GLU A 144 -2.75 -20.02 0.55
CA GLU A 144 -1.46 -20.13 -0.16
C GLU A 144 -0.52 -18.93 0.06
N TRP A 145 -1.08 -17.77 0.45
CA TRP A 145 -0.32 -16.55 0.75
C TRP A 145 -0.21 -16.27 2.25
N GLU A 146 -0.75 -17.17 3.07
CA GLU A 146 -0.65 -17.05 4.50
C GLU A 146 0.79 -17.20 4.96
N GLY A 147 1.30 -16.22 5.70
CA GLY A 147 2.68 -16.18 6.13
C GLY A 147 2.90 -15.35 7.37
N ARG A 148 4.12 -15.46 7.87
CA ARG A 148 4.62 -14.65 8.97
C ARG A 148 6.06 -14.27 8.67
N PRO A 149 6.28 -13.21 7.84
CA PRO A 149 7.62 -12.81 7.41
C PRO A 149 8.55 -12.43 8.56
N ASP A 150 7.97 -12.05 9.70
CA ASP A 150 8.67 -11.80 10.96
C ASP A 150 7.99 -12.59 12.08
N PRO A 151 8.70 -13.52 12.77
CA PRO A 151 8.13 -14.32 13.86
C PRO A 151 7.53 -13.49 15.02
N LYS A 152 7.99 -12.25 15.18
CA LYS A 152 7.49 -11.31 16.20
C LYS A 152 6.18 -10.64 15.82
N ARG A 153 5.73 -10.80 14.57
CA ARG A 153 4.52 -10.16 14.04
C ARG A 153 3.36 -11.13 13.91
N PRO A 154 2.12 -10.64 13.94
CA PRO A 154 0.96 -11.47 13.67
C PRO A 154 0.99 -12.04 12.25
N LEU A 155 0.19 -13.09 12.05
CA LEU A 155 -0.12 -13.66 10.75
C LEU A 155 -0.55 -12.57 9.75
N CYS A 156 -0.19 -12.73 8.48
CA CYS A 156 -0.63 -11.88 7.39
C CYS A 156 -0.70 -12.68 6.09
N PHE A 157 -1.17 -12.06 5.01
CA PHE A 157 -1.14 -12.61 3.66
C PHE A 157 -0.10 -11.85 2.83
N GLU A 158 0.85 -12.57 2.26
CA GLU A 158 1.92 -12.06 1.39
C GLU A 158 1.51 -12.25 -0.07
N VAL A 159 0.80 -11.26 -0.61
CA VAL A 159 0.25 -11.33 -1.97
C VAL A 159 1.34 -11.01 -2.98
N PRO A 160 1.67 -11.92 -3.90
CA PRO A 160 2.68 -11.68 -4.93
C PRO A 160 2.17 -10.67 -5.97
N SER A 161 3.10 -9.94 -6.60
CA SER A 161 2.75 -8.87 -7.56
C SER A 161 1.99 -9.39 -8.78
N GLU A 162 2.21 -10.64 -9.16
CA GLU A 162 1.55 -11.32 -10.29
C GLU A 162 0.06 -11.57 -10.06
N ALA A 163 -0.37 -11.58 -8.80
CA ALA A 163 -1.78 -11.76 -8.42
C ALA A 163 -2.57 -10.43 -8.39
N LEU A 164 -1.90 -9.31 -8.59
CA LEU A 164 -2.53 -8.00 -8.54
C LEU A 164 -3.21 -7.67 -9.88
N ARG A 165 -4.30 -6.91 -9.80
CA ARG A 165 -4.99 -6.34 -10.96
C ARG A 165 -4.33 -5.06 -11.41
N SER A 166 -4.50 -4.68 -12.68
CA SER A 166 -3.98 -3.42 -13.22
C SER A 166 -4.52 -2.22 -12.45
N ILE A 167 -3.66 -1.24 -12.21
CA ILE A 167 -4.07 -0.02 -11.53
C ILE A 167 -5.10 0.80 -12.34
N GLU A 168 -5.14 0.62 -13.65
CA GLU A 168 -6.12 1.25 -14.53
C GLU A 168 -7.55 0.85 -14.19
N GLU A 169 -7.75 -0.36 -13.68
CA GLU A 169 -9.05 -0.91 -13.29
C GLU A 169 -9.49 -0.48 -11.88
N VAL A 170 -8.64 0.19 -11.12
CA VAL A 170 -8.91 0.50 -9.70
C VAL A 170 -10.18 1.34 -9.52
N TRP A 171 -10.55 2.15 -10.52
CA TRP A 171 -11.71 3.04 -10.49
C TRP A 171 -12.95 2.49 -11.22
N GLU A 172 -12.83 1.41 -12.00
CA GLU A 172 -13.89 0.98 -12.92
C GLU A 172 -15.13 0.38 -12.24
N ASN A 173 -15.05 -0.01 -10.97
CA ASN A 173 -16.16 -0.64 -10.24
C ASN A 173 -16.93 0.33 -9.32
N GLY A 174 -16.92 1.62 -9.62
CA GLY A 174 -17.55 2.68 -8.82
C GLY A 174 -18.50 3.58 -9.62
N ARG A 175 -19.30 3.01 -10.56
CA ARG A 175 -20.47 3.69 -11.14
C ARG A 175 -21.75 3.10 -10.60
#